data_2f6d50a4fd071aa356a3b10a58ba7b39
#
_entry.id   2f6d50a4fd071aa356a3b10a58ba7b39
#
_cell.length_a   1.000
_cell.length_b   1.000
_cell.length_c   1.000
_cell.angle_alpha   90.00
_cell.angle_beta   90.00
_cell.angle_gamma   90.00
#
_symmetry.space_group_name_H-M   'P 1'
#
loop_
_entity.id
_entity.type
_entity.pdbx_description
1 polymer ?
#
loop_
_entity_poly.entity_id
_entity_poly.type
_entity_poly.pdbx_seq_one_letter_code
_entity_poly.pdbx_strand_id
1 'polypeptide(L)'
;TNENEEMNVGIQFIDGIYIQTKMLLYYSQIHLNQQEYDDNREFAKTITINLLDFNYFASKECEKTIRIKTNQGDIQLEEIEMKAIELPKFRCYDRENMTEREQWLQYLKGCDEKTLKKIKQQNEFIRALDEKAEDYWIKEKME
;
A
#
# COMPACT_ATOMS: atom_id res chain seq x y z
N THR A 1 3.88 17.31 9.16
CA THR A 1 3.77 16.22 10.16
C THR A 1 4.61 16.58 11.38
N ASN A 2 3.97 16.66 12.53
CA ASN A 2 4.67 16.83 13.79
C ASN A 2 5.57 15.61 14.03
N GLU A 3 6.82 15.87 14.39
CA GLU A 3 7.83 14.83 14.68
C GLU A 3 7.42 13.83 15.78
N ASN A 4 6.27 14.09 16.46
CA ASN A 4 5.75 13.28 17.56
C ASN A 4 4.48 12.47 17.23
N GLU A 5 3.99 12.50 15.99
CA GLU A 5 2.86 11.66 15.59
C GLU A 5 3.34 10.29 15.17
N GLU A 6 3.08 9.30 16.02
CA GLU A 6 3.25 7.89 15.63
C GLU A 6 2.13 7.50 14.67
N MET A 7 2.52 6.98 13.51
CA MET A 7 1.61 6.50 12.49
C MET A 7 1.88 5.04 12.23
N ASN A 8 0.84 4.21 12.23
CA ASN A 8 0.95 2.82 11.80
C ASN A 8 0.52 2.69 10.36
N VAL A 9 1.39 2.13 9.56
CA VAL A 9 1.13 1.90 8.13
C VAL A 9 1.21 0.41 7.85
N GLY A 10 0.14 -0.14 7.30
CA GLY A 10 0.10 -1.51 6.82
C GLY A 10 -0.08 -1.55 5.32
N ILE A 11 0.60 -2.46 4.64
CA ILE A 11 0.49 -2.65 3.19
C ILE A 11 0.16 -4.12 2.92
N GLN A 12 -0.86 -4.38 2.09
CA GLN A 12 -1.18 -5.73 1.66
C GLN A 12 -1.66 -5.75 0.20
N PHE A 13 -1.43 -6.88 -0.45
CA PHE A 13 -2.13 -7.22 -1.70
C PHE A 13 -3.46 -7.90 -1.37
N ILE A 14 -4.49 -7.55 -2.13
CA ILE A 14 -5.82 -8.15 -1.97
C ILE A 14 -6.20 -8.85 -3.28
N ASP A 15 -6.61 -10.10 -3.17
CA ASP A 15 -7.10 -10.88 -4.29
C ASP A 15 -8.63 -11.05 -4.27
N GLY A 16 -9.14 -11.27 -5.38
CA GLY A 16 -10.39 -11.44 -6.10
C GLY A 16 -11.74 -11.32 -5.41
N ILE A 17 -11.96 -11.82 -4.20
CA ILE A 17 -13.31 -11.86 -3.60
C ILE A 17 -13.29 -11.31 -2.18
N TYR A 18 -14.47 -10.79 -1.75
CA TYR A 18 -14.64 -10.19 -0.42
C TYR A 18 -13.67 -9.03 -0.12
N ILE A 19 -13.41 -8.22 -1.13
CA ILE A 19 -12.40 -7.14 -1.07
C ILE A 19 -12.68 -6.17 0.07
N GLN A 20 -13.91 -5.71 0.21
CA GLN A 20 -14.28 -4.75 1.26
C GLN A 20 -14.09 -5.35 2.65
N THR A 21 -14.50 -6.60 2.83
CA THR A 21 -14.32 -7.32 4.10
C THR A 21 -12.86 -7.52 4.43
N LYS A 22 -12.05 -7.92 3.44
CA LYS A 22 -10.61 -8.12 3.62
C LYS A 22 -9.89 -6.81 4.01
N MET A 23 -10.25 -5.70 3.38
CA MET A 23 -9.69 -4.39 3.73
C MET A 23 -10.00 -4.02 5.17
N LEU A 24 -11.25 -4.20 5.58
CA LEU A 24 -11.67 -3.87 6.94
C LEU A 24 -11.01 -4.77 7.98
N LEU A 25 -10.94 -6.08 7.73
CA LEU A 25 -10.31 -7.03 8.63
C LEU A 25 -8.81 -6.74 8.79
N TYR A 26 -8.13 -6.43 7.71
CA TYR A 26 -6.71 -6.07 7.74
C TYR A 26 -6.48 -4.79 8.54
N TYR A 27 -7.30 -3.77 8.29
CA TYR A 27 -7.24 -2.53 9.07
C TYR A 27 -7.40 -2.82 10.56
N SER A 28 -8.39 -3.64 10.91
CA SER A 28 -8.67 -4.00 12.30
C SER A 28 -7.50 -4.72 12.97
N GLN A 29 -6.83 -5.63 12.26
CA GLN A 29 -5.66 -6.33 12.77
C GLN A 29 -4.51 -5.37 13.08
N ILE A 30 -4.19 -4.47 12.17
CA ILE A 30 -3.13 -3.48 12.35
C ILE A 30 -3.46 -2.55 13.52
N HIS A 31 -4.71 -2.12 13.62
CA HIS A 31 -5.15 -1.22 14.68
C HIS A 31 -5.13 -1.89 16.06
N LEU A 32 -5.60 -3.14 16.15
CA LEU A 32 -5.62 -3.90 17.40
C LEU A 32 -4.23 -4.23 17.93
N ASN A 33 -3.29 -4.52 17.05
CA ASN A 33 -1.91 -4.84 17.44
C ASN A 33 -1.23 -3.68 18.19
N GLN A 34 -1.71 -2.46 18.02
CA GLN A 34 -1.21 -1.31 18.77
C GLN A 34 -1.69 -1.29 20.22
N GLN A 35 -2.86 -1.86 20.48
CA GLN A 35 -3.46 -1.81 21.83
C GLN A 35 -2.77 -2.73 22.82
N GLU A 36 -2.09 -3.77 22.36
CA GLU A 36 -1.42 -4.73 23.21
C GLU A 36 -0.23 -4.15 23.97
N TYR A 37 0.27 -2.98 23.54
CA TYR A 37 1.53 -2.44 24.05
C TYR A 37 1.39 -1.31 25.08
N ASP A 38 0.25 -0.62 25.17
CA ASP A 38 0.10 0.45 26.18
C ASP A 38 -1.37 0.90 26.35
N ASP A 39 -1.96 0.59 27.50
CA ASP A 39 -3.35 0.96 27.85
C ASP A 39 -3.57 2.48 28.05
N ASN A 40 -2.49 3.26 28.10
CA ASN A 40 -2.53 4.70 28.41
C ASN A 40 -2.23 5.61 27.22
N ARG A 41 -1.98 5.07 26.03
CA ARG A 41 -1.73 5.89 24.84
C ARG A 41 -3.02 6.21 24.11
N GLU A 42 -3.12 7.46 23.63
CA GLU A 42 -4.06 7.78 22.57
C GLU A 42 -3.77 6.89 21.35
N PHE A 43 -4.82 6.42 20.70
CA PHE A 43 -4.65 5.58 19.52
C PHE A 43 -3.88 6.34 18.44
N ALA A 44 -2.74 5.82 18.06
CA ALA A 44 -2.03 6.33 16.89
C ALA A 44 -2.90 6.13 15.62
N LYS A 45 -2.81 7.08 14.73
CA LYS A 45 -3.51 6.97 13.44
C LYS A 45 -3.03 5.75 12.68
N THR A 46 -3.96 4.93 12.23
CA THR A 46 -3.68 3.76 11.39
C THR A 46 -4.05 4.05 9.95
N ILE A 47 -3.12 3.84 9.04
CA ILE A 47 -3.36 3.93 7.60
C ILE A 47 -3.01 2.56 7.00
N THR A 48 -3.94 1.98 6.25
CA THR A 48 -3.65 0.79 5.48
C THR A 48 -3.63 1.12 4.00
N ILE A 49 -2.70 0.49 3.28
CA ILE A 49 -2.57 0.60 1.84
C ILE A 49 -2.89 -0.77 1.25
N ASN A 50 -3.97 -0.83 0.50
CA ASN A 50 -4.47 -2.05 -0.11
C ASN A 50 -4.17 -1.99 -1.60
N LEU A 51 -3.31 -2.89 -2.07
CA LEU A 51 -2.89 -2.97 -3.46
C LEU A 51 -3.75 -3.99 -4.20
N LEU A 52 -4.38 -3.55 -5.28
CA LEU A 52 -5.20 -4.39 -6.14
C LEU A 52 -4.51 -4.49 -7.52
N ASP A 53 -4.32 -5.69 -8.01
CA ASP A 53 -3.77 -5.93 -9.35
C ASP A 53 -4.87 -6.10 -10.42
N PHE A 54 -6.07 -5.62 -10.12
CA PHE A 54 -7.24 -5.67 -10.98
C PHE A 54 -8.06 -4.40 -10.82
N ASN A 55 -8.96 -4.14 -11.77
CA ASN A 55 -9.89 -3.00 -11.72
C ASN A 55 -11.12 -3.37 -10.89
N TYR A 56 -11.38 -2.61 -9.86
CA TYR A 56 -12.50 -2.83 -8.94
C TYR A 56 -13.47 -1.64 -8.92
N PHE A 57 -12.97 -0.43 -8.79
CA PHE A 57 -13.79 0.78 -8.74
C PHE A 57 -14.10 1.29 -10.15
N ALA A 58 -15.26 1.94 -10.30
CA ALA A 58 -15.69 2.46 -11.60
C ALA A 58 -14.86 3.67 -12.08
N SER A 59 -14.33 4.48 -11.16
CA SER A 59 -13.58 5.67 -11.54
C SER A 59 -12.21 5.33 -12.13
N LYS A 60 -11.66 6.26 -12.91
CA LYS A 60 -10.36 6.09 -13.57
C LYS A 60 -9.16 6.36 -12.67
N GLU A 61 -9.38 6.91 -11.49
CA GLU A 61 -8.32 7.24 -10.57
C GLU A 61 -7.67 5.99 -9.99
N CYS A 62 -6.35 5.96 -9.96
CA CYS A 62 -5.56 4.85 -9.45
C CYS A 62 -5.72 4.69 -7.94
N GLU A 63 -5.69 5.78 -7.19
CA GLU A 63 -5.73 5.79 -5.73
C GLU A 63 -7.07 6.31 -5.21
N LYS A 64 -7.59 5.63 -4.19
CA LYS A 64 -8.78 6.06 -3.47
C LYS A 64 -8.55 6.03 -1.97
N THR A 65 -9.14 6.98 -1.27
CA THR A 65 -9.21 6.99 0.18
C THR A 65 -10.59 6.55 0.63
N ILE A 66 -10.64 5.52 1.44
CA ILE A 66 -11.88 4.98 2.00
C ILE A 66 -11.99 5.43 3.45
N ARG A 67 -13.10 6.04 3.81
CA ARG A 67 -13.38 6.54 5.14
C ARG A 67 -14.72 6.02 5.63
N ILE A 68 -14.87 5.93 6.93
CA ILE A 68 -16.13 5.53 7.58
C ILE A 68 -16.84 6.78 8.06
N LYS A 69 -18.08 6.94 7.67
CA LYS A 69 -18.92 8.07 8.08
C LYS A 69 -20.37 7.62 8.28
N THR A 70 -21.14 8.45 8.99
CA THR A 70 -22.59 8.23 9.07
C THR A 70 -23.22 8.41 7.69
N ASN A 71 -24.39 7.82 7.47
CA ASN A 71 -25.12 7.94 6.21
C ASN A 71 -25.50 9.39 5.88
N GLN A 72 -25.63 10.24 6.89
CA GLN A 72 -25.93 11.66 6.73
C GLN A 72 -24.67 12.52 6.59
N GLY A 73 -23.49 11.96 6.88
CA GLY A 73 -22.21 12.65 6.76
C GLY A 73 -21.89 13.63 7.89
N ASP A 74 -22.68 13.63 8.99
CA ASP A 74 -22.46 14.51 10.12
C ASP A 74 -21.32 14.07 11.05
N ILE A 75 -20.98 12.78 11.04
CA ILE A 75 -19.82 12.24 11.75
C ILE A 75 -18.98 11.42 10.79
N GLN A 76 -17.68 11.69 10.78
CA GLN A 76 -16.67 10.94 10.06
C GLN A 76 -15.60 10.47 11.03
N LEU A 77 -15.24 9.19 10.98
CA LEU A 77 -14.14 8.64 11.77
C LEU A 77 -12.82 9.01 11.08
N GLU A 78 -12.20 10.11 11.50
CA GLU A 78 -10.97 10.63 10.90
C GLU A 78 -9.76 9.76 11.18
N GLU A 79 -9.79 9.00 12.26
CA GLU A 79 -8.70 8.12 12.67
C GLU A 79 -8.56 6.89 11.78
N ILE A 80 -9.63 6.54 11.06
CA ILE A 80 -9.67 5.38 10.17
C ILE A 80 -9.47 5.83 8.73
N GLU A 81 -8.36 5.43 8.14
CA GLU A 81 -8.07 5.71 6.75
C GLU A 81 -7.54 4.47 6.05
N MET A 82 -8.26 4.04 5.02
CA MET A 82 -7.87 2.92 4.18
C MET A 82 -7.61 3.44 2.77
N LYS A 83 -6.41 3.21 2.25
CA LYS A 83 -6.07 3.52 0.87
C LYS A 83 -6.26 2.29 0.01
N ALA A 84 -6.85 2.45 -1.15
CA ALA A 84 -6.91 1.42 -2.17
C ALA A 84 -6.20 1.92 -3.42
N ILE A 85 -5.23 1.15 -3.90
CA ILE A 85 -4.47 1.48 -5.10
C ILE A 85 -4.70 0.38 -6.13
N GLU A 86 -5.32 0.75 -7.25
CA GLU A 86 -5.55 -0.15 -8.37
C GLU A 86 -4.39 -0.06 -9.35
N LEU A 87 -3.44 -0.97 -9.25
CA LEU A 87 -2.20 -0.96 -10.03
C LEU A 87 -2.44 -0.90 -11.56
N PRO A 88 -3.46 -1.57 -12.13
CA PRO A 88 -3.70 -1.45 -13.57
C PRO A 88 -4.03 -0.05 -14.05
N LYS A 89 -4.53 0.82 -13.18
CA LYS A 89 -4.87 2.21 -13.50
C LYS A 89 -3.68 3.16 -13.39
N PHE A 90 -2.58 2.71 -12.78
CA PHE A 90 -1.38 3.52 -12.66
C PHE A 90 -0.73 3.73 -14.02
N ARG A 91 -0.36 4.97 -14.30
CA ARG A 91 0.40 5.36 -15.50
C ARG A 91 1.54 6.28 -15.10
N CYS A 92 2.72 5.97 -15.58
CA CYS A 92 3.88 6.83 -15.45
C CYS A 92 4.10 7.55 -16.79
N TYR A 93 3.99 8.87 -16.78
CA TYR A 93 4.12 9.68 -17.99
C TYR A 93 5.57 10.04 -18.30
N ASP A 94 6.41 10.17 -17.28
CA ASP A 94 7.82 10.49 -17.44
C ASP A 94 8.68 9.44 -16.74
N ARG A 95 9.06 8.41 -17.48
CA ARG A 95 9.89 7.31 -16.97
C ARG A 95 11.34 7.70 -16.71
N GLU A 96 11.79 8.82 -17.24
CA GLU A 96 13.15 9.31 -17.02
C GLU A 96 13.25 10.04 -15.67
N ASN A 97 12.17 10.65 -15.19
CA ASN A 97 12.12 11.45 -13.97
C ASN A 97 10.99 10.98 -13.04
N MET A 98 11.02 9.71 -12.66
CA MET A 98 10.02 9.15 -11.75
C MET A 98 10.23 9.64 -10.33
N THR A 99 9.12 10.03 -9.68
CA THR A 99 9.12 10.25 -8.23
C THR A 99 9.32 8.91 -7.50
N GLU A 100 9.69 8.96 -6.22
CA GLU A 100 9.81 7.76 -5.41
C GLU A 100 8.52 6.93 -5.39
N ARG A 101 7.37 7.61 -5.25
CA ARG A 101 6.05 6.97 -5.31
C ARG A 101 5.83 6.26 -6.65
N GLU A 102 6.14 6.92 -7.75
CA GLU A 102 6.01 6.33 -9.09
C GLU A 102 6.94 5.14 -9.30
N GLN A 103 8.15 5.19 -8.75
CA GLN A 103 9.09 4.06 -8.77
C GLN A 103 8.51 2.83 -8.06
N TRP A 104 7.95 3.01 -6.87
CA TRP A 104 7.31 1.93 -6.12
C TRP A 104 6.09 1.37 -6.86
N LEU A 105 5.21 2.23 -7.36
CA LEU A 105 4.01 1.78 -8.08
C LEU A 105 4.36 1.05 -9.37
N GLN A 106 5.36 1.53 -10.10
CA GLN A 106 5.81 0.89 -11.31
C GLN A 106 6.45 -0.48 -11.01
N TYR A 107 7.24 -0.56 -9.96
CA TYR A 107 7.83 -1.83 -9.52
C TYR A 107 6.76 -2.85 -9.12
N LEU A 108 5.79 -2.44 -8.30
CA LEU A 108 4.71 -3.33 -7.83
C LEU A 108 3.77 -3.76 -8.95
N LYS A 109 3.50 -2.87 -9.89
CA LYS A 109 2.70 -3.18 -11.07
C LYS A 109 3.39 -4.17 -12.00
N GLY A 110 4.70 -4.12 -12.06
CA GLY A 110 5.52 -4.84 -13.01
C GLY A 110 6.00 -3.93 -14.14
N CYS A 111 7.23 -4.13 -14.58
CA CYS A 111 7.84 -3.34 -15.64
C CYS A 111 8.82 -4.17 -16.44
N ASP A 112 9.24 -3.67 -17.61
CA ASP A 112 10.27 -4.30 -18.40
C ASP A 112 11.64 -4.19 -17.72
N GLU A 113 12.60 -4.96 -18.22
CA GLU A 113 13.96 -5.01 -17.64
C GLU A 113 14.67 -3.65 -17.69
N LYS A 114 14.44 -2.87 -18.72
CA LYS A 114 15.04 -1.55 -18.89
C LYS A 114 14.54 -0.58 -17.83
N THR A 115 13.24 -0.54 -17.60
CA THR A 115 12.61 0.30 -16.57
C THR A 115 13.03 -0.16 -15.18
N LEU A 116 13.04 -1.47 -14.93
CA LEU A 116 13.47 -2.03 -13.65
C LEU A 116 14.92 -1.66 -13.33
N LYS A 117 15.80 -1.72 -14.32
CA LYS A 117 17.20 -1.33 -14.15
C LYS A 117 17.35 0.13 -13.75
N LYS A 118 16.58 1.03 -14.38
CA LYS A 118 16.54 2.46 -14.00
C LYS A 118 16.07 2.67 -12.57
N ILE A 119 14.99 1.98 -12.19
CA ILE A 119 14.42 2.07 -10.84
C ILE A 119 15.45 1.60 -9.81
N LYS A 120 16.11 0.48 -10.04
CA LYS A 120 17.15 -0.05 -9.15
C LYS A 120 18.34 0.89 -9.00
N GLN A 121 18.70 1.62 -10.05
CA GLN A 121 19.78 2.61 -9.99
C GLN A 121 19.42 3.83 -9.14
N GLN A 122 18.15 4.20 -9.12
CA GLN A 122 17.65 5.40 -8.43
C GLN A 122 17.10 5.13 -7.03
N ASN A 123 16.74 3.88 -6.72
CA ASN A 123 16.09 3.51 -5.47
C ASN A 123 16.76 2.28 -4.87
N GLU A 124 17.58 2.51 -3.86
CA GLU A 124 18.33 1.45 -3.17
C GLU A 124 17.43 0.47 -2.40
N PHE A 125 16.28 0.93 -1.91
CA PHE A 125 15.32 0.07 -1.19
C PHE A 125 14.64 -0.92 -2.12
N ILE A 126 14.23 -0.47 -3.29
CA ILE A 126 13.65 -1.35 -4.32
C ILE A 126 14.70 -2.34 -4.81
N ARG A 127 15.94 -1.88 -5.02
CA ARG A 127 17.04 -2.75 -5.43
C ARG A 127 17.27 -3.87 -4.41
N ALA A 128 17.33 -3.52 -3.12
CA ALA A 128 17.53 -4.50 -2.06
C ALA A 128 16.37 -5.51 -1.96
N LEU A 129 15.14 -5.01 -2.11
CA LEU A 129 13.95 -5.86 -2.08
C LEU A 129 13.91 -6.83 -3.27
N ASP A 130 14.21 -6.34 -4.46
CA ASP A 130 14.21 -7.15 -5.68
C ASP A 130 15.30 -8.23 -5.65
N GLU A 131 16.49 -7.92 -5.17
CA GLU A 131 17.57 -8.89 -4.99
C GLU A 131 17.18 -9.99 -4.01
N LYS A 132 16.52 -9.65 -2.90
CA LYS A 132 16.00 -10.64 -1.95
C LYS A 132 14.91 -11.52 -2.56
N ALA A 133 14.06 -10.96 -3.37
CA ALA A 133 13.01 -11.70 -4.06
C ALA A 133 13.60 -12.69 -5.06
N GLU A 134 14.63 -12.28 -5.82
CA GLU A 134 15.35 -13.18 -6.72
C GLU A 134 15.98 -14.34 -5.97
N ASP A 135 16.66 -14.08 -4.86
CA ASP A 135 17.28 -15.10 -4.02
C ASP A 135 16.24 -16.10 -3.49
N TYR A 136 15.08 -15.62 -3.08
CA TYR A 136 13.98 -16.46 -2.61
C TYR A 136 13.47 -17.38 -3.72
N TRP A 137 13.23 -16.84 -4.92
CA TRP A 137 12.76 -17.62 -6.06
C TRP A 137 13.77 -18.68 -6.51
N ILE A 138 15.07 -18.36 -6.47
CA ILE A 138 16.12 -19.30 -6.80
C ILE A 138 16.14 -20.45 -5.80
N LYS A 139 16.05 -20.16 -4.51
CA LYS A 139 16.00 -21.19 -3.43
C LYS A 139 14.78 -22.11 -3.57
N GLU A 140 13.62 -21.55 -3.86
CA GLU A 140 12.39 -22.33 -4.04
C GLU A 140 12.49 -23.27 -5.26
N LYS A 141 13.13 -22.85 -6.33
CA LYS A 141 13.34 -23.69 -7.52
C LYS A 141 14.41 -24.76 -7.34
N MET A 142 15.30 -24.59 -6.39
CA MET A 142 16.38 -25.57 -6.10
C MET A 142 15.96 -26.65 -5.10
N GLU A 143 14.87 -26.48 -4.42
CA GLU A 143 14.25 -27.49 -3.55
C GLU A 143 13.25 -28.33 -4.36
#